data_4e2f7f1e48b1910cb9e82aacc3b7ebfa
#
_entry.id   4e2f7f1e48b1910cb9e82aacc3b7ebfa
#
_cell.length_a   1.000
_cell.length_b   1.000
_cell.length_c   1.000
_cell.angle_alpha   90.00
_cell.angle_beta   90.00
_cell.angle_gamma   90.00
#
_symmetry.space_group_name_H-M   'P 1'
#
loop_
_entity.id
_entity.type
_entity.pdbx_description
1 polymer ?
#
loop_
_entity_poly.entity_id
_entity_poly.type
_entity_poly.pdbx_seq_one_letter_code
_entity_poly.pdbx_strand_id
1 'polypeptide(L)'
;TKFFTEGLGVEPTVTGLDSAANEAMRKAKSLVQGFKNHLEYNELHSASKRLTEAYAVGEFLPALQTVSTAERRIILEYIRNGNALIKAMDVRDYAQAKNILESLKKRSSDFDSTKAEGAIAAFMRISNGHIRAAQMAMVNGDQAGFQEELKQATQVWPTNPKLDEIDERLDLLLDNSNLAK
;
A
#
# COMPACT_ATOMS: atom_id res chain seq x y z
N THR A 1 38.94 -19.67 -19.80
CA THR A 1 37.93 -19.64 -20.88
C THR A 1 37.22 -20.98 -21.06
N LYS A 2 37.88 -22.13 -20.89
CA LYS A 2 37.25 -23.46 -21.06
C LYS A 2 36.15 -23.78 -20.03
N PHE A 3 36.21 -23.27 -18.83
CA PHE A 3 35.26 -23.58 -17.75
C PHE A 3 33.86 -22.99 -17.95
N PHE A 4 33.72 -21.94 -18.76
CA PHE A 4 32.43 -21.30 -19.01
C PHE A 4 31.65 -21.88 -20.21
N THR A 5 32.30 -22.66 -21.07
CA THR A 5 31.71 -23.12 -22.32
C THR A 5 31.15 -24.54 -22.26
N GLU A 6 31.62 -25.38 -21.33
CA GLU A 6 31.17 -26.77 -21.23
C GLU A 6 29.75 -26.97 -20.70
N GLY A 7 29.12 -25.92 -20.14
CA GLY A 7 27.73 -25.97 -19.60
C GLY A 7 26.65 -25.38 -20.52
N LEU A 8 27.01 -24.61 -21.54
CA LEU A 8 26.02 -23.84 -22.34
C LEU A 8 25.93 -24.28 -23.82
N GLY A 9 26.75 -25.21 -24.27
CA GLY A 9 26.68 -25.79 -25.64
C GLY A 9 26.94 -24.81 -26.79
N VAL A 10 27.19 -23.52 -26.51
CA VAL A 10 27.54 -22.48 -27.49
C VAL A 10 28.63 -21.58 -26.88
N GLU A 11 29.77 -21.48 -27.53
CA GLU A 11 30.79 -20.50 -27.16
C GLU A 11 30.25 -19.08 -27.43
N PRO A 12 30.07 -18.21 -26.38
CA PRO A 12 29.75 -16.84 -26.63
C PRO A 12 30.94 -16.19 -27.33
N THR A 13 30.78 -15.80 -28.59
CA THR A 13 31.78 -15.00 -29.29
C THR A 13 31.93 -13.64 -28.62
N VAL A 14 33.16 -13.09 -28.60
CA VAL A 14 33.43 -11.76 -28.06
C VAL A 14 32.46 -10.73 -28.66
N THR A 15 32.18 -10.86 -29.95
CA THR A 15 31.19 -10.01 -30.67
C THR A 15 29.78 -10.17 -30.13
N GLY A 16 29.36 -11.37 -29.70
CA GLY A 16 28.05 -11.61 -29.09
C GLY A 16 27.94 -10.97 -27.71
N LEU A 17 29.00 -11.04 -26.90
CA LEU A 17 29.06 -10.37 -25.59
C LEU A 17 29.03 -8.85 -25.71
N ASP A 18 29.79 -8.29 -26.64
CA ASP A 18 29.79 -6.84 -26.91
C ASP A 18 28.42 -6.34 -27.39
N SER A 19 27.75 -7.12 -28.23
CA SER A 19 26.39 -6.80 -28.68
C SER A 19 25.39 -6.80 -27.54
N ALA A 20 25.42 -7.83 -26.68
CA ALA A 20 24.56 -7.94 -25.53
C ALA A 20 24.80 -6.82 -24.50
N ALA A 21 26.08 -6.48 -24.24
CA ALA A 21 26.44 -5.36 -23.36
C ALA A 21 25.94 -4.02 -23.90
N ASN A 22 26.10 -3.77 -25.19
CA ASN A 22 25.60 -2.55 -25.83
C ASN A 22 24.07 -2.45 -25.82
N GLU A 23 23.38 -3.58 -25.96
CA GLU A 23 21.92 -3.65 -25.85
C GLU A 23 21.46 -3.34 -24.41
N ALA A 24 22.10 -3.95 -23.40
CA ALA A 24 21.82 -3.68 -21.99
C ALA A 24 22.03 -2.20 -21.65
N MET A 25 23.13 -1.59 -22.10
CA MET A 25 23.41 -0.17 -21.90
C MET A 25 22.33 0.72 -22.55
N ARG A 26 21.92 0.42 -23.77
CA ARG A 26 20.85 1.17 -24.48
C ARG A 26 19.51 1.03 -23.76
N LYS A 27 19.17 -0.18 -23.34
CA LYS A 27 17.93 -0.46 -22.60
C LYS A 27 17.91 0.26 -21.26
N ALA A 28 18.97 0.18 -20.48
CA ALA A 28 19.07 0.90 -19.20
C ALA A 28 18.96 2.42 -19.39
N LYS A 29 19.63 2.99 -20.40
CA LYS A 29 19.54 4.42 -20.73
C LYS A 29 18.11 4.84 -21.06
N SER A 30 17.39 4.07 -21.87
CA SER A 30 16.00 4.33 -22.23
C SER A 30 15.08 4.27 -21.01
N LEU A 31 15.27 3.26 -20.14
CA LEU A 31 14.48 3.09 -18.91
C LEU A 31 14.73 4.23 -17.93
N VAL A 32 15.97 4.65 -17.72
CA VAL A 32 16.31 5.79 -16.86
C VAL A 32 15.76 7.10 -17.43
N GLN A 33 15.79 7.30 -18.74
CA GLN A 33 15.15 8.47 -19.35
C GLN A 33 13.63 8.45 -19.13
N GLY A 34 12.98 7.31 -19.35
CA GLY A 34 11.55 7.15 -19.07
C GLY A 34 11.21 7.39 -17.59
N PHE A 35 12.05 6.90 -16.67
CA PHE A 35 11.95 7.17 -15.25
C PHE A 35 11.95 8.68 -14.95
N LYS A 36 12.93 9.43 -15.46
CA LYS A 36 13.04 10.88 -15.24
C LYS A 36 11.84 11.63 -15.80
N ASN A 37 11.38 11.26 -16.98
CA ASN A 37 10.19 11.86 -17.59
C ASN A 37 8.94 11.65 -16.70
N HIS A 38 8.67 10.42 -16.25
CA HIS A 38 7.54 10.14 -15.35
C HIS A 38 7.66 10.89 -14.01
N LEU A 39 8.88 10.99 -13.47
CA LEU A 39 9.13 11.71 -12.23
C LEU A 39 8.80 13.20 -12.35
N GLU A 40 9.12 13.82 -13.49
CA GLU A 40 8.82 15.23 -13.79
C GLU A 40 7.30 15.52 -13.78
N TYR A 41 6.50 14.55 -14.24
CA TYR A 41 5.02 14.66 -14.23
C TYR A 41 4.36 14.13 -12.95
N ASN A 42 5.14 13.81 -11.91
CA ASN A 42 4.67 13.18 -10.68
C ASN A 42 3.92 11.84 -10.90
N GLU A 43 4.25 11.12 -11.96
CA GLU A 43 3.75 9.78 -12.26
C GLU A 43 4.62 8.74 -11.53
N LEU A 44 4.50 8.71 -10.18
CA LEU A 44 5.42 7.93 -9.35
C LEU A 44 5.25 6.42 -9.50
N HIS A 45 4.05 5.95 -9.88
CA HIS A 45 3.82 4.54 -10.19
C HIS A 45 4.64 4.11 -11.41
N SER A 46 4.49 4.82 -12.52
CA SER A 46 5.23 4.58 -13.76
C SER A 46 6.74 4.79 -13.58
N ALA A 47 7.13 5.85 -12.87
CA ALA A 47 8.53 6.10 -12.53
C ALA A 47 9.14 4.95 -11.73
N SER A 48 8.46 4.45 -10.70
CA SER A 48 8.95 3.33 -9.89
C SER A 48 9.14 2.06 -10.71
N LYS A 49 8.21 1.77 -11.62
CA LYS A 49 8.29 0.63 -12.54
C LYS A 49 9.52 0.75 -13.46
N ARG A 50 9.70 1.90 -14.11
CA ARG A 50 10.86 2.14 -14.99
C ARG A 50 12.19 2.03 -14.27
N LEU A 51 12.29 2.56 -13.06
CA LEU A 51 13.49 2.47 -12.26
C LEU A 51 13.79 1.02 -11.84
N THR A 52 12.77 0.27 -11.42
CA THR A 52 12.92 -1.16 -11.10
C THR A 52 13.36 -1.98 -12.32
N GLU A 53 12.76 -1.75 -13.49
CA GLU A 53 13.16 -2.38 -14.73
C GLU A 53 14.61 -2.03 -15.10
N ALA A 54 15.06 -0.80 -14.87
CA ALA A 54 16.43 -0.39 -15.13
C ALA A 54 17.43 -1.11 -14.22
N TYR A 55 17.11 -1.26 -12.93
CA TYR A 55 17.94 -2.05 -11.99
C TYR A 55 18.00 -3.54 -12.36
N ALA A 56 16.89 -4.10 -12.87
CA ALA A 56 16.85 -5.49 -13.33
C ALA A 56 17.73 -5.74 -14.57
N VAL A 57 17.99 -4.71 -15.40
CA VAL A 57 18.95 -4.80 -16.50
C VAL A 57 20.39 -4.87 -15.99
N GLY A 58 20.73 -4.09 -14.95
CA GLY A 58 22.05 -4.12 -14.32
C GLY A 58 22.30 -2.89 -13.47
N GLU A 59 22.48 -3.10 -12.16
CA GLU A 59 22.63 -2.02 -11.17
C GLU A 59 23.86 -1.14 -11.33
N PHE A 60 24.91 -1.67 -11.95
CA PHE A 60 26.19 -0.97 -12.15
C PHE A 60 26.28 -0.23 -13.49
N LEU A 61 25.23 -0.27 -14.31
CA LEU A 61 25.25 0.39 -15.60
C LEU A 61 25.36 1.91 -15.47
N PRO A 62 26.15 2.57 -16.33
CA PRO A 62 26.40 4.02 -16.23
C PRO A 62 25.13 4.89 -16.17
N ALA A 63 24.07 4.47 -16.86
CA ALA A 63 22.80 5.18 -16.84
C ALA A 63 22.20 5.30 -15.43
N LEU A 64 22.29 4.25 -14.60
CA LEU A 64 21.78 4.25 -13.23
C LEU A 64 22.60 5.16 -12.28
N GLN A 65 23.86 5.42 -12.60
CA GLN A 65 24.69 6.37 -11.84
C GLN A 65 24.21 7.82 -12.02
N THR A 66 23.43 8.10 -13.07
CA THR A 66 22.83 9.43 -13.31
C THR A 66 21.57 9.68 -12.50
N VAL A 67 21.04 8.66 -11.81
CA VAL A 67 19.89 8.80 -10.91
C VAL A 67 20.38 9.30 -9.56
N SER A 68 19.97 10.49 -9.18
CA SER A 68 20.39 11.13 -7.93
C SER A 68 19.81 10.43 -6.70
N THR A 69 20.45 10.63 -5.55
CA THR A 69 19.94 10.13 -4.27
C THR A 69 18.56 10.69 -3.93
N ALA A 70 18.29 11.95 -4.30
CA ALA A 70 17.00 12.58 -4.09
C ALA A 70 15.90 11.90 -4.91
N GLU A 71 16.13 11.63 -6.19
CA GLU A 71 15.17 10.91 -7.05
C GLU A 71 14.90 9.50 -6.53
N ARG A 72 15.93 8.76 -6.12
CA ARG A 72 15.78 7.43 -5.49
C ARG A 72 14.94 7.49 -4.23
N ARG A 73 15.14 8.51 -3.38
CA ARG A 73 14.41 8.71 -2.14
C ARG A 73 12.91 8.93 -2.39
N ILE A 74 12.54 9.73 -3.38
CA ILE A 74 11.13 9.95 -3.77
C ILE A 74 10.45 8.61 -4.08
N ILE A 75 11.09 7.77 -4.89
CA ILE A 75 10.54 6.46 -5.25
C ILE A 75 10.47 5.51 -4.05
N LEU A 76 11.50 5.50 -3.21
CA LEU A 76 11.48 4.67 -1.99
C LEU A 76 10.36 5.08 -1.04
N GLU A 77 10.10 6.37 -0.88
CA GLU A 77 8.98 6.88 -0.07
C GLU A 77 7.63 6.47 -0.67
N TYR A 78 7.47 6.57 -1.99
CA TYR A 78 6.27 6.11 -2.68
C TYR A 78 6.01 4.61 -2.44
N ILE A 79 7.03 3.76 -2.63
CA ILE A 79 6.94 2.31 -2.41
C ILE A 79 6.62 2.00 -0.94
N ARG A 80 7.25 2.69 0.01
CA ARG A 80 6.99 2.53 1.45
C ARG A 80 5.54 2.87 1.80
N ASN A 81 5.00 3.95 1.24
CA ASN A 81 3.60 4.32 1.44
C ASN A 81 2.64 3.30 0.82
N GLY A 82 2.95 2.76 -0.36
CA GLY A 82 2.18 1.66 -0.95
C GLY A 82 2.15 0.42 -0.07
N ASN A 83 3.30 0.01 0.46
CA ASN A 83 3.40 -1.12 1.39
C ASN A 83 2.68 -0.84 2.72
N ALA A 84 2.74 0.40 3.22
CA ALA A 84 2.02 0.81 4.42
C ALA A 84 0.50 0.76 4.22
N LEU A 85 -0.01 1.12 3.03
CA LEU A 85 -1.42 0.98 2.67
C LEU A 85 -1.85 -0.49 2.71
N ILE A 86 -1.09 -1.38 2.07
CA ILE A 86 -1.37 -2.82 2.08
C ILE A 86 -1.41 -3.33 3.51
N LYS A 87 -0.41 -2.99 4.33
CA LYS A 87 -0.35 -3.40 5.73
C LYS A 87 -1.55 -2.90 6.54
N ALA A 88 -1.96 -1.63 6.36
CA ALA A 88 -3.12 -1.08 7.06
C ALA A 88 -4.42 -1.80 6.65
N MET A 89 -4.56 -2.18 5.37
CA MET A 89 -5.68 -3.00 4.88
C MET A 89 -5.66 -4.41 5.48
N ASP A 90 -4.51 -5.05 5.58
CA ASP A 90 -4.35 -6.41 6.12
C ASP A 90 -4.73 -6.48 7.62
N VAL A 91 -4.34 -5.45 8.39
CA VAL A 91 -4.70 -5.35 9.82
C VAL A 91 -6.08 -4.70 10.03
N ARG A 92 -6.79 -4.39 8.96
CA ARG A 92 -8.13 -3.78 8.97
C ARG A 92 -8.19 -2.42 9.67
N ASP A 93 -7.09 -1.66 9.66
CA ASP A 93 -7.08 -0.26 10.09
C ASP A 93 -7.48 0.65 8.93
N TYR A 94 -8.79 0.71 8.69
CA TYR A 94 -9.30 1.46 7.53
C TYR A 94 -9.20 2.98 7.69
N ALA A 95 -9.08 3.50 8.91
CA ALA A 95 -8.81 4.91 9.15
C ALA A 95 -7.38 5.26 8.68
N GLN A 96 -6.40 4.48 9.09
CA GLN A 96 -5.02 4.65 8.64
C GLN A 96 -4.88 4.40 7.14
N ALA A 97 -5.51 3.33 6.62
CA ALA A 97 -5.51 3.02 5.19
C ALA A 97 -6.03 4.21 4.35
N LYS A 98 -7.13 4.83 4.77
CA LYS A 98 -7.70 6.00 4.11
C LYS A 98 -6.72 7.18 4.09
N ASN A 99 -6.08 7.47 5.21
CA ASN A 99 -5.11 8.57 5.31
C ASN A 99 -3.90 8.36 4.39
N ILE A 100 -3.37 7.13 4.34
CA ILE A 100 -2.25 6.78 3.45
C ILE A 100 -2.68 6.89 2.00
N LEU A 101 -3.86 6.39 1.65
CA LEU A 101 -4.43 6.45 0.32
C LEU A 101 -4.54 7.89 -0.20
N GLU A 102 -5.08 8.80 0.62
CA GLU A 102 -5.18 10.22 0.27
C GLU A 102 -3.80 10.87 0.09
N SER A 103 -2.81 10.45 0.88
CA SER A 103 -1.42 10.90 0.70
C SER A 103 -0.82 10.42 -0.62
N LEU A 104 -1.06 9.16 -1.00
CA LEU A 104 -0.60 8.60 -2.28
C LEU A 104 -1.24 9.32 -3.47
N LYS A 105 -2.54 9.58 -3.43
CA LYS A 105 -3.27 10.33 -4.47
C LYS A 105 -2.72 11.74 -4.69
N LYS A 106 -2.37 12.42 -3.60
CA LYS A 106 -1.80 13.77 -3.66
C LYS A 106 -0.39 13.79 -4.24
N ARG A 107 0.37 12.70 -4.05
CA ARG A 107 1.79 12.61 -4.44
C ARG A 107 2.02 12.04 -5.83
N SER A 108 1.10 11.21 -6.33
CA SER A 108 1.25 10.52 -7.60
C SER A 108 0.03 10.74 -8.47
N SER A 109 0.23 11.33 -9.63
CA SER A 109 -0.85 11.62 -10.59
C SER A 109 -1.39 10.37 -11.28
N ASP A 110 -0.58 9.30 -11.34
CA ASP A 110 -0.91 8.03 -11.99
C ASP A 110 -1.23 6.89 -11.00
N PHE A 111 -1.48 7.24 -9.71
CA PHE A 111 -1.88 6.25 -8.71
C PHE A 111 -3.37 5.92 -8.84
N ASP A 112 -3.70 4.68 -9.23
CA ASP A 112 -5.09 4.20 -9.25
C ASP A 112 -5.56 3.80 -7.85
N SER A 113 -6.35 4.67 -7.24
CA SER A 113 -6.93 4.48 -5.90
C SER A 113 -8.28 3.77 -5.90
N THR A 114 -8.92 3.60 -7.07
CA THR A 114 -10.35 3.26 -7.21
C THR A 114 -10.75 2.00 -6.43
N LYS A 115 -9.97 0.93 -6.57
CA LYS A 115 -10.26 -0.34 -5.88
C LYS A 115 -10.08 -0.22 -4.37
N ALA A 116 -9.01 0.43 -3.92
CA ALA A 116 -8.71 0.60 -2.50
C ALA A 116 -9.75 1.52 -1.83
N GLU A 117 -10.13 2.62 -2.47
CA GLU A 117 -11.21 3.51 -1.99
C GLU A 117 -12.52 2.76 -1.83
N GLY A 118 -12.92 2.02 -2.85
CA GLY A 118 -14.16 1.23 -2.81
C GLY A 118 -14.17 0.21 -1.68
N ALA A 119 -13.06 -0.51 -1.49
CA ALA A 119 -12.92 -1.50 -0.42
C ALA A 119 -12.96 -0.85 0.97
N ILE A 120 -12.16 0.20 1.21
CA ILE A 120 -12.14 0.94 2.48
C ILE A 120 -13.54 1.48 2.81
N ALA A 121 -14.18 2.14 1.85
CA ALA A 121 -15.52 2.71 2.05
C ALA A 121 -16.56 1.61 2.37
N ALA A 122 -16.49 0.46 1.71
CA ALA A 122 -17.38 -0.65 1.96
C ALA A 122 -17.21 -1.22 3.38
N PHE A 123 -15.99 -1.52 3.80
CA PHE A 123 -15.74 -2.06 5.14
C PHE A 123 -16.09 -1.07 6.25
N MET A 124 -15.76 0.21 6.09
CA MET A 124 -16.16 1.26 7.04
C MET A 124 -17.70 1.37 7.14
N ARG A 125 -18.42 1.25 6.02
CA ARG A 125 -19.89 1.28 6.00
C ARG A 125 -20.48 0.08 6.71
N ILE A 126 -19.97 -1.13 6.46
CA ILE A 126 -20.42 -2.37 7.08
C ILE A 126 -20.24 -2.30 8.59
N SER A 127 -19.03 -2.00 9.08
CA SER A 127 -18.74 -1.88 10.50
C SER A 127 -19.63 -0.83 11.17
N ASN A 128 -19.76 0.36 10.57
CA ASN A 128 -20.65 1.41 11.08
C ASN A 128 -22.13 1.02 11.05
N GLY A 129 -22.54 0.12 10.15
CA GLY A 129 -23.89 -0.47 10.11
C GLY A 129 -24.15 -1.33 11.33
N HIS A 130 -23.23 -2.25 11.63
CA HIS A 130 -23.29 -3.10 12.82
C HIS A 130 -23.28 -2.29 14.13
N ILE A 131 -22.46 -1.23 14.21
CA ILE A 131 -22.46 -0.33 15.38
C ILE A 131 -23.83 0.31 15.60
N ARG A 132 -24.49 0.79 14.53
CA ARG A 132 -25.84 1.34 14.65
C ARG A 132 -26.87 0.28 15.06
N ALA A 133 -26.77 -0.94 14.53
CA ALA A 133 -27.63 -2.05 14.92
C ALA A 133 -27.42 -2.42 16.40
N ALA A 134 -26.18 -2.47 16.87
CA ALA A 134 -25.87 -2.64 18.29
C ALA A 134 -26.52 -1.56 19.17
N GLN A 135 -26.39 -0.30 18.79
CA GLN A 135 -27.01 0.83 19.51
C GLN A 135 -28.54 0.68 19.58
N MET A 136 -29.19 0.23 18.50
CA MET A 136 -30.63 -0.05 18.48
C MET A 136 -31.01 -1.23 19.38
N ALA A 137 -30.24 -2.33 19.34
CA ALA A 137 -30.45 -3.47 20.21
C ALA A 137 -30.32 -3.09 21.69
N MET A 138 -29.36 -2.25 22.04
CA MET A 138 -29.18 -1.71 23.39
C MET A 138 -30.41 -0.89 23.84
N VAL A 139 -30.95 -0.01 23.01
CA VAL A 139 -32.16 0.79 23.32
C VAL A 139 -33.38 -0.11 23.52
N ASN A 140 -33.48 -1.22 22.78
CA ASN A 140 -34.57 -2.16 22.87
C ASN A 140 -34.42 -3.20 24.03
N GLY A 141 -33.32 -3.14 24.78
CA GLY A 141 -33.01 -4.11 25.84
C GLY A 141 -32.60 -5.50 25.34
N ASP A 142 -32.28 -5.63 24.04
CA ASP A 142 -31.79 -6.86 23.42
C ASP A 142 -30.28 -7.00 23.62
N GLN A 143 -29.88 -7.55 24.76
CA GLN A 143 -28.49 -7.75 25.12
C GLN A 143 -27.78 -8.74 24.19
N ALA A 144 -28.45 -9.78 23.72
CA ALA A 144 -27.86 -10.77 22.82
C ALA A 144 -27.57 -10.15 21.43
N GLY A 145 -28.54 -9.44 20.88
CA GLY A 145 -28.38 -8.69 19.63
C GLY A 145 -27.27 -7.62 19.72
N PHE A 146 -27.19 -6.90 20.83
CA PHE A 146 -26.13 -5.93 21.08
C PHE A 146 -24.73 -6.56 21.01
N GLN A 147 -24.50 -7.67 21.72
CA GLN A 147 -23.22 -8.36 21.74
C GLN A 147 -22.83 -8.92 20.36
N GLU A 148 -23.80 -9.53 19.66
CA GLU A 148 -23.52 -10.08 18.32
C GLU A 148 -23.17 -8.96 17.32
N GLU A 149 -23.89 -7.85 17.32
CA GLU A 149 -23.63 -6.74 16.42
C GLU A 149 -22.28 -6.05 16.70
N LEU A 150 -21.89 -5.89 17.97
CA LEU A 150 -20.57 -5.39 18.33
C LEU A 150 -19.45 -6.31 17.87
N LYS A 151 -19.66 -7.62 18.04
CA LYS A 151 -18.71 -8.63 17.56
C LYS A 151 -18.53 -8.55 16.05
N GLN A 152 -19.62 -8.42 15.28
CA GLN A 152 -19.56 -8.26 13.83
C GLN A 152 -18.86 -6.95 13.43
N ALA A 153 -19.14 -5.83 14.11
CA ALA A 153 -18.47 -4.56 13.88
C ALA A 153 -16.95 -4.66 14.08
N THR A 154 -16.55 -5.30 15.19
CA THR A 154 -15.14 -5.49 15.55
C THR A 154 -14.43 -6.46 14.59
N GLN A 155 -15.11 -7.51 14.12
CA GLN A 155 -14.55 -8.42 13.14
C GLN A 155 -14.27 -7.75 11.79
N VAL A 156 -15.11 -6.80 11.39
CA VAL A 156 -14.93 -6.05 10.14
C VAL A 156 -13.87 -4.97 10.30
N TRP A 157 -13.92 -4.18 11.36
CA TRP A 157 -13.00 -3.07 11.62
C TRP A 157 -12.64 -2.96 13.10
N PRO A 158 -11.60 -3.70 13.55
CA PRO A 158 -11.22 -3.76 14.96
C PRO A 158 -10.86 -2.42 15.59
N THR A 159 -10.31 -1.50 14.80
CA THR A 159 -9.88 -0.17 15.24
C THR A 159 -10.89 0.93 14.89
N ASN A 160 -12.18 0.58 14.77
CA ASN A 160 -13.20 1.58 14.50
C ASN A 160 -13.38 2.48 15.73
N PRO A 161 -13.10 3.80 15.62
CA PRO A 161 -13.15 4.70 16.78
C PRO A 161 -14.54 4.80 17.43
N LYS A 162 -15.59 4.40 16.73
CA LYS A 162 -16.94 4.36 17.31
C LYS A 162 -17.17 3.20 18.29
N LEU A 163 -16.29 2.19 18.30
CA LEU A 163 -16.35 1.14 19.32
C LEU A 163 -15.97 1.72 20.68
N ASP A 164 -14.94 2.56 20.74
CA ASP A 164 -14.50 3.22 21.96
C ASP A 164 -15.62 4.13 22.53
N GLU A 165 -16.37 4.83 21.65
CA GLU A 165 -17.54 5.66 22.06
C GLU A 165 -18.65 4.83 22.71
N ILE A 166 -18.82 3.56 22.32
CA ILE A 166 -19.81 2.66 22.94
C ILE A 166 -19.33 2.19 24.30
N ASP A 167 -18.06 1.82 24.42
CA ASP A 167 -17.48 1.39 25.68
C ASP A 167 -17.56 2.49 26.74
N GLU A 168 -17.21 3.73 26.39
CA GLU A 168 -17.34 4.89 27.27
C GLU A 168 -18.79 5.11 27.74
N ARG A 169 -19.78 4.94 26.83
CA ARG A 169 -21.20 5.06 27.20
C ARG A 169 -21.69 3.95 28.12
N LEU A 170 -21.20 2.73 27.93
CA LEU A 170 -21.53 1.61 28.82
C LEU A 170 -20.97 1.84 30.23
N ASP A 171 -19.75 2.31 30.35
CA ASP A 171 -19.11 2.63 31.63
C ASP A 171 -19.89 3.71 32.37
N LEU A 172 -20.32 4.79 31.68
CA LEU A 172 -21.13 5.87 32.26
C LEU A 172 -22.51 5.35 32.74
N LEU A 173 -23.13 4.41 32.04
CA LEU A 173 -24.41 3.83 32.44
C LEU A 173 -24.26 2.92 33.67
N LEU A 174 -23.16 2.17 33.76
CA LEU A 174 -22.85 1.30 34.90
C LEU A 174 -22.54 2.11 36.16
N ASP A 175 -21.77 3.20 36.03
CA ASP A 175 -21.45 4.11 37.13
C ASP A 175 -22.71 4.79 37.70
N ASN A 176 -23.60 5.29 36.82
CA ASN A 176 -24.86 5.90 37.24
C ASN A 176 -25.81 4.89 37.91
N SER A 177 -25.79 3.62 37.52
CA SER A 177 -26.61 2.58 38.15
C SER A 177 -26.13 2.20 39.55
N ASN A 178 -24.82 2.37 39.81
CA ASN A 178 -24.21 2.15 41.13
C ASN A 178 -24.39 3.32 42.10
N LEU A 179 -24.62 4.53 41.60
CA LEU A 179 -24.89 5.72 42.41
C LEU A 179 -26.37 5.85 42.83
N ALA A 180 -27.28 5.07 42.22
CA ALA A 180 -28.70 5.09 42.48
C ALA A 180 -29.15 4.03 43.51
N LYS A 181 -28.22 3.27 44.10
CA LYS A 181 -28.46 2.34 45.22
C LYS A 181 -27.96 2.90 46.53
#